data_c3c013bdeba7dc3b545312e83ed9b45b
#
_entry.id   c3c013bdeba7dc3b545312e83ed9b45b
#
_cell.length_a   1.000
_cell.length_b   1.000
_cell.length_c   1.000
_cell.angle_alpha   90.00
_cell.angle_beta   90.00
_cell.angle_gamma   90.00
#
_symmetry.space_group_name_H-M   'P 1'
#
loop_
_entity.id
_entity.type
_entity.pdbx_description
1 polymer ?
#
loop_
_entity_poly.entity_id
_entity_poly.type
_entity_poly.pdbx_seq_one_letter_code
_entity_poly.pdbx_strand_id
1 'polypeptide(L)'
;MIKPRMILAALIVLATPALARGDDMLIIAHRGASAERPEHTLAAYELAIDQGADYIEPDLVATKDLVLVSRHENELSGTTDVASREEFEDRRRDKTIDGQKIAGWFAEDFTLAELRTLRAKERIPSLRPANARFDGLYQVPTLAEIVKLVRAKEAATGRRIGLYPELKHPNALLQDAGIDMVDLLLREFRQLGITPDDPVFIQSFEIAPLQRLKQRGGGFKLVQLVKPEDGPADEPTMRYAEMVTPTGLAEVAKYADAVGAHIGLVLSPEGTPTSLVVDARAAGLAVHAWTVRPENDFLPAMLRTGDDPKGRGCGDVKLAALLKAAGVAGVFSDGPLKGRSCS
;
A
#
# COMPACT_ATOMS: atom_id res chain seq x y z
N MET A 1 29.53 -10.81 -70.91
CA MET A 1 28.18 -10.81 -70.30
C MET A 1 28.36 -10.85 -68.77
N ILE A 2 28.26 -9.68 -68.12
CA ILE A 2 28.42 -9.54 -66.65
C ILE A 2 27.01 -9.49 -66.04
N LYS A 3 26.69 -10.45 -65.15
CA LYS A 3 25.41 -10.48 -64.41
C LYS A 3 25.47 -9.50 -63.26
N PRO A 4 24.43 -8.67 -63.03
CA PRO A 4 24.39 -7.81 -61.84
C PRO A 4 23.99 -8.62 -60.60
N ARG A 5 24.78 -8.47 -59.54
CA ARG A 5 24.45 -8.97 -58.20
C ARG A 5 23.50 -7.96 -57.52
N MET A 6 22.25 -8.39 -57.28
CA MET A 6 21.34 -7.65 -56.41
C MET A 6 21.81 -7.75 -54.96
N ILE A 7 22.14 -6.60 -54.36
CA ILE A 7 22.38 -6.48 -52.90
C ILE A 7 21.04 -6.22 -52.26
N LEU A 8 20.57 -7.19 -51.48
CA LEU A 8 19.36 -7.09 -50.66
C LEU A 8 19.77 -6.35 -49.36
N ALA A 9 19.41 -5.08 -49.25
CA ALA A 9 19.57 -4.32 -47.99
C ALA A 9 18.49 -4.73 -47.01
N ALA A 10 18.86 -5.46 -45.97
CA ALA A 10 18.00 -5.75 -44.86
C ALA A 10 17.81 -4.48 -43.98
N LEU A 11 16.61 -3.93 -43.96
CA LEU A 11 16.23 -2.85 -43.06
C LEU A 11 16.08 -3.43 -41.65
N ILE A 12 17.06 -3.22 -40.77
CA ILE A 12 16.95 -3.51 -39.34
C ILE A 12 16.11 -2.39 -38.74
N VAL A 13 14.84 -2.64 -38.48
CA VAL A 13 14.00 -1.76 -37.65
C VAL A 13 14.46 -1.95 -36.21
N LEU A 14 15.31 -1.03 -35.73
CA LEU A 14 15.60 -0.89 -34.31
C LEU A 14 14.30 -0.45 -33.60
N ALA A 15 13.61 -1.37 -32.97
CA ALA A 15 12.56 -1.04 -32.00
C ALA A 15 13.22 -0.27 -30.84
N THR A 16 13.08 1.04 -30.84
CA THR A 16 13.38 1.85 -29.67
C THR A 16 12.46 1.41 -28.54
N PRO A 17 13.00 1.02 -27.36
CA PRO A 17 12.13 0.80 -26.22
C PRO A 17 11.38 2.11 -25.96
N ALA A 18 10.05 2.02 -25.90
CA ALA A 18 9.22 3.14 -25.47
C ALA A 18 9.72 3.56 -24.08
N LEU A 19 10.39 4.68 -24.02
CA LEU A 19 10.67 5.36 -22.76
C LEU A 19 9.35 5.51 -22.04
N ALA A 20 9.22 4.89 -20.87
CA ALA A 20 8.09 5.09 -19.97
C ALA A 20 7.87 6.60 -19.85
N ARG A 21 6.67 7.05 -20.15
CA ARG A 21 6.26 8.44 -19.95
C ARG A 21 6.42 8.77 -18.47
N GLY A 22 7.51 9.44 -18.13
CA GLY A 22 7.89 9.81 -16.75
C GLY A 22 7.07 10.94 -16.14
N ASP A 23 5.83 11.19 -16.59
CA ASP A 23 5.03 12.34 -16.16
C ASP A 23 3.70 11.97 -15.49
N ASP A 24 3.34 10.69 -15.40
CA ASP A 24 2.09 10.31 -14.76
C ASP A 24 2.32 9.84 -13.32
N MET A 25 1.65 10.53 -12.38
CA MET A 25 1.62 10.13 -10.97
C MET A 25 1.06 8.71 -10.84
N LEU A 26 1.77 7.83 -10.10
CA LEU A 26 1.35 6.45 -9.85
C LEU A 26 0.05 6.42 -9.05
N ILE A 27 -0.87 5.55 -9.41
CA ILE A 27 -2.08 5.25 -8.65
C ILE A 27 -1.87 3.93 -7.91
N ILE A 28 -1.80 4.01 -6.59
CA ILE A 28 -1.60 2.90 -5.67
C ILE A 28 -2.94 2.61 -5.00
N ALA A 29 -3.52 1.43 -5.26
CA ALA A 29 -4.82 1.05 -4.69
C ALA A 29 -4.66 0.64 -3.23
N HIS A 30 -4.97 1.57 -2.32
CA HIS A 30 -4.85 1.43 -0.88
C HIS A 30 -5.80 0.34 -0.36
N ARG A 31 -5.23 -0.81 0.01
CA ARG A 31 -5.95 -2.02 0.42
C ARG A 31 -6.89 -2.58 -0.66
N GLY A 32 -6.58 -2.30 -1.94
CA GLY A 32 -7.44 -2.54 -3.09
C GLY A 32 -8.43 -1.40 -3.35
N ALA A 33 -9.53 -1.67 -4.04
CA ALA A 33 -10.66 -0.73 -4.21
C ALA A 33 -11.51 -0.71 -2.91
N SER A 34 -10.88 -0.30 -1.80
CA SER A 34 -11.44 -0.40 -0.44
C SER A 34 -12.65 0.51 -0.20
N ALA A 35 -12.88 1.51 -1.06
CA ALA A 35 -14.11 2.28 -1.05
C ALA A 35 -15.33 1.52 -1.61
N GLU A 36 -15.12 0.37 -2.28
CA GLU A 36 -16.17 -0.36 -2.99
C GLU A 36 -16.28 -1.85 -2.60
N ARG A 37 -15.27 -2.38 -1.91
CA ARG A 37 -15.20 -3.76 -1.39
C ARG A 37 -14.52 -3.76 -0.03
N PRO A 38 -14.83 -4.70 0.87
CA PRO A 38 -14.07 -4.87 2.10
C PRO A 38 -12.58 -4.94 1.81
N GLU A 39 -11.82 -4.12 2.54
CA GLU A 39 -10.38 -3.95 2.35
C GLU A 39 -9.62 -5.29 2.41
N HIS A 40 -8.48 -5.36 1.72
CA HIS A 40 -7.59 -6.53 1.75
C HIS A 40 -8.28 -7.84 1.39
N THR A 41 -9.17 -7.81 0.40
CA THR A 41 -9.77 -9.01 -0.20
C THR A 41 -9.31 -9.16 -1.65
N LEU A 42 -9.28 -10.38 -2.18
CA LEU A 42 -8.97 -10.58 -3.60
C LEU A 42 -9.94 -9.82 -4.50
N ALA A 43 -11.21 -9.71 -4.10
CA ALA A 43 -12.20 -8.93 -4.83
C ALA A 43 -11.91 -7.42 -4.84
N ALA A 44 -11.35 -6.87 -3.75
CA ALA A 44 -10.93 -5.47 -3.71
C ALA A 44 -9.71 -5.23 -4.60
N TYR A 45 -8.74 -6.13 -4.60
CA TYR A 45 -7.56 -6.03 -5.46
C TYR A 45 -7.89 -6.21 -6.94
N GLU A 46 -8.72 -7.20 -7.27
CA GLU A 46 -9.17 -7.43 -8.65
C GLU A 46 -9.87 -6.19 -9.20
N LEU A 47 -10.84 -5.66 -8.44
CA LEU A 47 -11.57 -4.46 -8.85
C LEU A 47 -10.63 -3.25 -9.05
N ALA A 48 -9.67 -3.04 -8.15
CA ALA A 48 -8.70 -1.96 -8.29
C ALA A 48 -7.85 -2.07 -9.57
N ILE A 49 -7.42 -3.29 -9.90
CA ILE A 49 -6.69 -3.57 -11.14
C ILE A 49 -7.55 -3.27 -12.37
N ASP A 50 -8.82 -3.68 -12.36
CA ASP A 50 -9.77 -3.43 -13.46
C ASP A 50 -10.09 -1.93 -13.60
N GLN A 51 -10.07 -1.18 -12.51
CA GLN A 51 -10.19 0.28 -12.48
C GLN A 51 -8.91 1.03 -12.88
N GLY A 52 -7.85 0.31 -13.23
CA GLY A 52 -6.63 0.89 -13.80
C GLY A 52 -5.56 1.29 -12.78
N ALA A 53 -5.59 0.81 -11.54
CA ALA A 53 -4.49 1.02 -10.60
C ALA A 53 -3.15 0.53 -11.18
N ASP A 54 -2.06 1.24 -10.88
CA ASP A 54 -0.70 0.86 -11.30
C ASP A 54 -0.09 -0.13 -10.31
N TYR A 55 -0.42 0.04 -9.03
CA TYR A 55 0.00 -0.82 -7.92
C TYR A 55 -1.20 -1.21 -7.07
N ILE A 56 -1.17 -2.40 -6.52
CA ILE A 56 -2.03 -2.79 -5.40
C ILE A 56 -1.21 -2.82 -4.12
N GLU A 57 -1.82 -2.38 -3.03
CA GLU A 57 -1.16 -2.26 -1.73
C GLU A 57 -1.77 -3.24 -0.74
N PRO A 58 -1.05 -4.33 -0.38
CA PRO A 58 -1.38 -5.22 0.72
C PRO A 58 -0.61 -4.87 1.98
N ASP A 59 -1.32 -4.58 3.08
CA ASP A 59 -0.75 -4.63 4.42
C ASP A 59 -0.53 -6.08 4.85
N LEU A 60 0.64 -6.42 5.35
CA LEU A 60 1.01 -7.78 5.67
C LEU A 60 1.20 -8.00 7.17
N VAL A 61 0.51 -9.01 7.68
CA VAL A 61 0.71 -9.60 9.00
C VAL A 61 0.99 -11.09 8.85
N ALA A 62 1.52 -11.73 9.90
CA ALA A 62 1.84 -13.15 9.87
C ALA A 62 0.86 -13.98 10.67
N THR A 63 0.57 -15.20 10.21
CA THR A 63 -0.12 -16.23 10.97
C THR A 63 0.83 -16.95 11.93
N LYS A 64 0.26 -17.73 12.87
CA LYS A 64 1.00 -18.61 13.78
C LYS A 64 1.92 -19.62 13.07
N ASP A 65 1.49 -20.11 11.92
CA ASP A 65 2.23 -21.02 11.05
C ASP A 65 3.07 -20.30 9.97
N LEU A 66 3.36 -19.00 10.20
CA LEU A 66 4.29 -18.18 9.43
C LEU A 66 3.92 -18.03 7.96
N VAL A 67 2.64 -17.81 7.67
CA VAL A 67 2.14 -17.41 6.35
C VAL A 67 1.80 -15.92 6.37
N LEU A 68 2.25 -15.17 5.37
CA LEU A 68 1.87 -13.76 5.20
C LEU A 68 0.45 -13.65 4.67
N VAL A 69 -0.39 -12.94 5.42
CA VAL A 69 -1.78 -12.64 5.05
C VAL A 69 -2.01 -11.14 5.04
N SER A 70 -3.00 -10.70 4.27
CA SER A 70 -3.25 -9.27 4.13
C SER A 70 -4.32 -8.78 5.10
N ARG A 71 -3.88 -7.99 6.11
CA ARG A 71 -4.70 -7.22 7.07
C ARG A 71 -3.96 -5.97 7.52
N HIS A 72 -4.70 -4.87 7.73
CA HIS A 72 -4.08 -3.60 8.16
C HIS A 72 -3.55 -3.67 9.59
N GLU A 73 -4.30 -4.25 10.50
CA GLU A 73 -3.83 -4.59 11.84
C GLU A 73 -3.64 -6.09 11.97
N ASN A 74 -2.75 -6.52 12.88
CA ASN A 74 -2.72 -7.90 13.34
C ASN A 74 -3.94 -8.24 14.22
N GLU A 75 -4.65 -7.25 14.80
CA GLU A 75 -5.94 -7.41 15.47
C GLU A 75 -7.05 -7.57 14.42
N LEU A 76 -7.83 -8.66 14.53
CA LEU A 76 -8.73 -9.13 13.47
C LEU A 76 -10.17 -8.64 13.58
N SER A 77 -10.63 -8.19 14.78
CA SER A 77 -12.06 -7.97 15.04
C SER A 77 -12.65 -6.78 14.28
N GLY A 78 -11.80 -5.80 13.95
CA GLY A 78 -12.21 -4.61 13.19
C GLY A 78 -12.63 -4.91 11.75
N THR A 79 -12.04 -5.94 11.11
CA THR A 79 -12.19 -6.22 9.69
C THR A 79 -12.56 -7.66 9.35
N THR A 80 -12.83 -8.49 10.37
CA THR A 80 -13.33 -9.87 10.21
C THR A 80 -14.47 -10.16 11.19
N ASP A 81 -15.13 -11.30 10.98
CA ASP A 81 -16.22 -11.82 11.84
C ASP A 81 -15.72 -12.57 13.08
N VAL A 82 -14.42 -12.52 13.42
CA VAL A 82 -13.82 -13.30 14.51
C VAL A 82 -14.52 -13.10 15.85
N ALA A 83 -14.99 -11.87 16.16
CA ALA A 83 -15.67 -11.56 17.42
C ALA A 83 -17.04 -12.25 17.57
N SER A 84 -17.60 -12.82 16.49
CA SER A 84 -18.85 -13.59 16.50
C SER A 84 -18.61 -15.11 16.43
N ARG A 85 -17.36 -15.55 16.54
CA ARG A 85 -16.96 -16.95 16.43
C ARG A 85 -16.71 -17.55 17.81
N GLU A 86 -17.69 -18.28 18.34
CA GLU A 86 -17.63 -18.91 19.67
C GLU A 86 -16.40 -19.82 19.84
N GLU A 87 -15.99 -20.51 18.77
CA GLU A 87 -14.81 -21.38 18.76
C GLU A 87 -13.49 -20.66 19.02
N PHE A 88 -13.46 -19.33 18.92
CA PHE A 88 -12.26 -18.51 19.14
C PHE A 88 -12.38 -17.56 20.34
N GLU A 89 -13.42 -17.66 21.15
CA GLU A 89 -13.65 -16.78 22.30
C GLU A 89 -12.46 -16.82 23.27
N ASP A 90 -11.93 -17.99 23.57
CA ASP A 90 -10.79 -18.22 24.49
C ASP A 90 -9.47 -17.62 23.99
N ARG A 91 -9.38 -17.20 22.73
CA ARG A 91 -8.16 -16.59 22.16
C ARG A 91 -8.16 -15.09 22.29
N ARG A 92 -9.24 -14.48 22.76
CA ARG A 92 -9.29 -13.04 23.01
C ARG A 92 -8.34 -12.70 24.14
N ARG A 93 -7.41 -11.76 23.89
CA ARG A 93 -6.42 -11.34 24.89
C ARG A 93 -6.02 -9.87 24.72
N ASP A 94 -5.29 -9.35 25.69
CA ASP A 94 -4.72 -8.01 25.66
C ASP A 94 -3.27 -8.08 25.14
N LYS A 95 -2.91 -7.18 24.26
CA LYS A 95 -1.54 -6.94 23.79
C LYS A 95 -1.19 -5.46 23.84
N THR A 96 0.09 -5.16 23.90
CA THR A 96 0.60 -3.81 23.64
C THR A 96 1.24 -3.79 22.25
N ILE A 97 0.67 -3.04 21.33
CA ILE A 97 1.15 -2.85 19.97
C ILE A 97 1.51 -1.38 19.81
N ASP A 98 2.76 -1.07 19.45
CA ASP A 98 3.25 0.29 19.25
C ASP A 98 2.91 1.23 20.44
N GLY A 99 3.05 0.69 21.66
CA GLY A 99 2.76 1.42 22.90
C GLY A 99 1.28 1.52 23.29
N GLN A 100 0.35 1.00 22.47
CA GLN A 100 -1.09 1.02 22.75
C GLN A 100 -1.58 -0.33 23.24
N LYS A 101 -2.40 -0.33 24.32
CA LYS A 101 -3.08 -1.54 24.79
C LYS A 101 -4.30 -1.83 23.92
N ILE A 102 -4.31 -3.00 23.31
CA ILE A 102 -5.37 -3.46 22.41
C ILE A 102 -5.87 -4.82 22.92
N ALA A 103 -7.19 -4.94 23.08
CA ALA A 103 -7.86 -6.19 23.46
C ALA A 103 -8.58 -6.79 22.25
N GLY A 104 -8.21 -8.01 21.84
CA GLY A 104 -8.79 -8.61 20.64
C GLY A 104 -8.22 -9.96 20.28
N TRP A 105 -8.32 -10.33 19.02
CA TRP A 105 -7.83 -11.55 18.41
C TRP A 105 -6.74 -11.23 17.41
N PHE A 106 -5.56 -11.79 17.58
CA PHE A 106 -4.37 -11.41 16.82
C PHE A 106 -4.01 -12.48 15.79
N ALA A 107 -3.68 -12.07 14.57
CA ALA A 107 -3.42 -12.96 13.43
C ALA A 107 -2.35 -14.02 13.73
N GLU A 108 -1.32 -13.66 14.49
CA GLU A 108 -0.23 -14.55 14.91
C GLU A 108 -0.63 -15.62 15.94
N ASP A 109 -1.86 -15.57 16.44
CA ASP A 109 -2.42 -16.61 17.30
C ASP A 109 -3.20 -17.69 16.51
N PHE A 110 -3.44 -17.44 15.22
CA PHE A 110 -4.21 -18.30 14.32
C PHE A 110 -3.32 -18.94 13.26
N THR A 111 -3.55 -20.22 12.99
CA THR A 111 -3.02 -20.85 11.79
C THR A 111 -3.76 -20.32 10.55
N LEU A 112 -3.16 -20.46 9.37
CA LEU A 112 -3.83 -20.12 8.11
C LEU A 112 -5.16 -20.89 7.96
N ALA A 113 -5.20 -22.16 8.36
CA ALA A 113 -6.41 -22.98 8.28
C ALA A 113 -7.55 -22.39 9.10
N GLU A 114 -7.27 -21.90 10.29
CA GLU A 114 -8.25 -21.21 11.15
C GLU A 114 -8.67 -19.85 10.58
N LEU A 115 -7.71 -19.02 10.13
CA LEU A 115 -8.02 -17.74 9.48
C LEU A 115 -8.92 -17.92 8.24
N ARG A 116 -8.81 -19.03 7.51
CA ARG A 116 -9.67 -19.36 6.37
C ARG A 116 -11.14 -19.58 6.74
N THR A 117 -11.45 -19.84 8.00
CA THR A 117 -12.84 -19.94 8.47
C THR A 117 -13.49 -18.57 8.64
N LEU A 118 -12.69 -17.53 8.87
CA LEU A 118 -13.15 -16.15 9.03
C LEU A 118 -13.56 -15.51 7.71
N ARG A 119 -14.38 -14.48 7.83
CA ARG A 119 -14.84 -13.67 6.70
C ARG A 119 -14.55 -12.19 6.93
N ALA A 120 -14.10 -11.53 5.87
CA ALA A 120 -13.88 -10.10 5.87
C ALA A 120 -15.19 -9.31 5.99
N LYS A 121 -15.12 -8.16 6.66
CA LYS A 121 -16.20 -7.18 6.76
C LYS A 121 -15.68 -5.76 6.53
N GLU A 122 -16.61 -4.85 6.21
CA GLU A 122 -16.32 -3.44 6.05
C GLU A 122 -15.87 -2.82 7.39
N ARG A 123 -14.77 -2.05 7.34
CA ARG A 123 -14.21 -1.36 8.51
C ARG A 123 -15.07 -0.21 9.00
N ILE A 124 -15.62 0.59 8.08
CA ILE A 124 -16.35 1.82 8.36
C ILE A 124 -17.77 1.80 7.76
N PRO A 125 -18.62 0.82 8.17
CA PRO A 125 -19.94 0.61 7.56
C PRO A 125 -20.85 1.84 7.67
N SER A 126 -20.63 2.71 8.65
CA SER A 126 -21.36 3.98 8.81
C SER A 126 -21.11 4.94 7.64
N LEU A 127 -19.88 4.96 7.08
CA LEU A 127 -19.51 5.77 5.91
C LEU A 127 -19.70 5.01 4.60
N ARG A 128 -19.55 3.67 4.62
CA ARG A 128 -19.59 2.79 3.44
C ARG A 128 -20.70 1.71 3.54
N PRO A 129 -21.98 2.09 3.74
CA PRO A 129 -23.06 1.11 3.93
C PRO A 129 -23.28 0.21 2.70
N ALA A 130 -23.03 0.73 1.49
CA ALA A 130 -23.12 -0.07 0.27
C ALA A 130 -22.02 -1.14 0.19
N ASN A 131 -20.87 -0.92 0.83
CA ASN A 131 -19.76 -1.85 0.88
C ASN A 131 -20.02 -2.97 1.91
N ALA A 132 -20.66 -2.66 3.03
CA ALA A 132 -21.02 -3.63 4.07
C ALA A 132 -21.94 -4.78 3.58
N ARG A 133 -22.62 -4.62 2.42
CA ARG A 133 -23.37 -5.73 1.79
C ARG A 133 -22.50 -6.92 1.36
N PHE A 134 -21.19 -6.72 1.30
CA PHE A 134 -20.22 -7.77 0.98
C PHE A 134 -19.62 -8.45 2.23
N ASP A 135 -20.03 -8.02 3.43
CA ASP A 135 -19.59 -8.65 4.68
C ASP A 135 -19.94 -10.14 4.69
N GLY A 136 -18.99 -10.93 5.14
CA GLY A 136 -19.16 -12.38 5.20
C GLY A 136 -18.90 -13.14 3.89
N LEU A 137 -18.65 -12.45 2.76
CA LEU A 137 -18.46 -13.12 1.46
C LEU A 137 -17.01 -13.53 1.19
N TYR A 138 -16.02 -12.79 1.68
CA TYR A 138 -14.63 -12.95 1.28
C TYR A 138 -13.76 -13.47 2.42
N GLN A 139 -12.78 -14.29 2.08
CA GLN A 139 -11.74 -14.76 3.00
C GLN A 139 -10.59 -13.74 3.10
N VAL A 140 -9.76 -13.88 4.14
CA VAL A 140 -8.47 -13.20 4.26
C VAL A 140 -7.49 -13.82 3.28
N PRO A 141 -6.93 -13.08 2.31
CA PRO A 141 -6.00 -13.63 1.33
C PRO A 141 -4.58 -13.71 1.86
N THR A 142 -3.82 -14.69 1.36
CA THR A 142 -2.37 -14.75 1.52
C THR A 142 -1.65 -13.89 0.49
N LEU A 143 -0.39 -13.52 0.77
CA LEU A 143 0.46 -12.85 -0.23
C LEU A 143 0.58 -13.68 -1.51
N ALA A 144 0.70 -14.99 -1.39
CA ALA A 144 0.79 -15.89 -2.55
C ALA A 144 -0.45 -15.83 -3.46
N GLU A 145 -1.65 -15.73 -2.88
CA GLU A 145 -2.90 -15.58 -3.65
C GLU A 145 -2.99 -14.21 -4.32
N ILE A 146 -2.55 -13.16 -3.65
CA ILE A 146 -2.50 -11.81 -4.21
C ILE A 146 -1.55 -11.78 -5.42
N VAL A 147 -0.34 -12.35 -5.29
CA VAL A 147 0.63 -12.45 -6.39
C VAL A 147 0.07 -13.27 -7.56
N LYS A 148 -0.63 -14.37 -7.27
CA LYS A 148 -1.28 -15.18 -8.31
C LYS A 148 -2.36 -14.38 -9.05
N LEU A 149 -3.16 -13.59 -8.34
CA LEU A 149 -4.15 -12.69 -8.95
C LEU A 149 -3.47 -11.66 -9.86
N VAL A 150 -2.43 -10.98 -9.37
CA VAL A 150 -1.68 -9.98 -10.16
C VAL A 150 -1.18 -10.60 -11.47
N ARG A 151 -0.50 -11.74 -11.40
CA ARG A 151 0.02 -12.43 -12.59
C ARG A 151 -1.08 -12.85 -13.59
N ALA A 152 -2.21 -13.30 -13.07
CA ALA A 152 -3.37 -13.63 -13.92
C ALA A 152 -3.91 -12.39 -14.65
N LYS A 153 -4.01 -11.26 -13.95
CA LYS A 153 -4.45 -9.98 -14.54
C LYS A 153 -3.41 -9.41 -15.52
N GLU A 154 -2.12 -9.51 -15.23
CA GLU A 154 -1.06 -9.14 -16.17
C GLU A 154 -1.14 -9.96 -17.47
N ALA A 155 -1.31 -11.27 -17.34
CA ALA A 155 -1.47 -12.15 -18.51
C ALA A 155 -2.74 -11.84 -19.34
N ALA A 156 -3.84 -11.48 -18.65
CA ALA A 156 -5.11 -11.17 -19.32
C ALA A 156 -5.12 -9.79 -19.99
N THR A 157 -4.40 -8.81 -19.42
CA THR A 157 -4.46 -7.41 -19.88
C THR A 157 -3.24 -6.94 -20.64
N GLY A 158 -2.12 -7.68 -20.57
CA GLY A 158 -0.81 -7.26 -21.09
C GLY A 158 -0.18 -6.08 -20.32
N ARG A 159 -0.79 -5.63 -19.22
CA ARG A 159 -0.36 -4.49 -18.42
C ARG A 159 0.43 -4.98 -17.20
N ARG A 160 1.60 -4.38 -16.94
CA ARG A 160 2.35 -4.63 -15.69
C ARG A 160 1.61 -4.00 -14.52
N ILE A 161 1.54 -4.73 -13.41
CA ILE A 161 0.84 -4.33 -12.18
C ILE A 161 1.82 -4.50 -11.02
N GLY A 162 2.08 -3.41 -10.30
CA GLY A 162 3.01 -3.42 -9.19
C GLY A 162 2.39 -3.93 -7.89
N LEU A 163 3.28 -4.34 -6.99
CA LEU A 163 2.97 -4.68 -5.60
C LEU A 163 3.56 -3.62 -4.67
N TYR A 164 2.82 -3.24 -3.64
CA TYR A 164 3.24 -2.23 -2.69
C TYR A 164 3.02 -2.70 -1.24
N PRO A 165 3.63 -3.85 -0.81
CA PRO A 165 3.37 -4.41 0.52
C PRO A 165 3.89 -3.53 1.65
N GLU A 166 3.08 -3.40 2.72
CA GLU A 166 3.49 -2.84 4.00
C GLU A 166 3.77 -3.96 5.02
N LEU A 167 4.88 -3.85 5.75
CA LEU A 167 5.13 -4.67 6.92
C LEU A 167 4.48 -4.01 8.15
N LYS A 168 3.44 -4.65 8.69
CA LYS A 168 2.69 -4.15 9.85
C LYS A 168 3.33 -4.63 11.16
N HIS A 169 3.59 -3.68 12.05
CA HIS A 169 4.09 -3.92 13.41
C HIS A 169 5.28 -4.90 13.50
N PRO A 170 6.30 -4.82 12.60
CA PRO A 170 7.36 -5.81 12.53
C PRO A 170 8.18 -5.93 13.82
N ASN A 171 8.39 -4.84 14.55
CA ASN A 171 9.09 -4.86 15.83
C ASN A 171 8.25 -5.54 16.93
N ALA A 172 6.96 -5.23 17.03
CA ALA A 172 6.07 -5.86 17.99
C ALA A 172 5.94 -7.37 17.73
N LEU A 173 5.79 -7.79 16.46
CA LEU A 173 5.72 -9.21 16.09
C LEU A 173 7.04 -9.96 16.40
N LEU A 174 8.17 -9.31 16.19
CA LEU A 174 9.48 -9.90 16.53
C LEU A 174 9.64 -10.08 18.04
N GLN A 175 9.27 -9.06 18.83
CA GLN A 175 9.43 -9.09 20.28
C GLN A 175 8.44 -10.02 20.97
N ASP A 176 7.16 -9.98 20.57
CA ASP A 176 6.09 -10.71 21.27
C ASP A 176 5.92 -12.16 20.78
N ALA A 177 6.11 -12.40 19.48
CA ALA A 177 5.85 -13.69 18.85
C ALA A 177 7.09 -14.34 18.25
N GLY A 178 8.25 -13.67 18.25
CA GLY A 178 9.46 -14.14 17.61
C GLY A 178 9.36 -14.21 16.08
N ILE A 179 8.43 -13.51 15.48
CA ILE A 179 8.16 -13.51 14.04
C ILE A 179 8.97 -12.42 13.36
N ASP A 180 9.96 -12.81 12.58
CA ASP A 180 10.75 -11.88 11.76
C ASP A 180 10.07 -11.63 10.42
N MET A 181 9.34 -10.52 10.31
CA MET A 181 8.60 -10.13 9.12
C MET A 181 9.48 -9.88 7.90
N VAL A 182 10.72 -9.40 8.09
CA VAL A 182 11.67 -9.17 7.00
C VAL A 182 12.12 -10.51 6.39
N ASP A 183 12.54 -11.46 7.24
CA ASP A 183 12.96 -12.78 6.79
C ASP A 183 11.81 -13.56 6.15
N LEU A 184 10.61 -13.42 6.72
CA LEU A 184 9.39 -14.05 6.21
C LEU A 184 9.04 -13.50 4.81
N LEU A 185 9.04 -12.17 4.62
CA LEU A 185 8.77 -11.55 3.33
C LEU A 185 9.77 -11.98 2.26
N LEU A 186 11.08 -11.89 2.57
CA LEU A 186 12.14 -12.26 1.63
C LEU A 186 12.09 -13.75 1.27
N ARG A 187 11.71 -14.62 2.22
CA ARG A 187 11.49 -16.05 1.97
C ARG A 187 10.33 -16.26 1.00
N GLU A 188 9.17 -15.64 1.26
CA GLU A 188 8.00 -15.77 0.39
C GLU A 188 8.27 -15.17 -1.00
N PHE A 189 8.92 -14.03 -1.09
CA PHE A 189 9.29 -13.44 -2.40
C PHE A 189 10.14 -14.40 -3.24
N ARG A 190 11.16 -15.04 -2.62
CA ARG A 190 11.97 -16.06 -3.31
C ARG A 190 11.12 -17.25 -3.79
N GLN A 191 10.20 -17.75 -2.95
CA GLN A 191 9.32 -18.87 -3.28
C GLN A 191 8.36 -18.51 -4.42
N LEU A 192 7.90 -17.26 -4.44
CA LEU A 192 7.00 -16.73 -5.48
C LEU A 192 7.76 -16.25 -6.73
N GLY A 193 9.10 -16.28 -6.74
CA GLY A 193 9.92 -15.79 -7.85
C GLY A 193 9.78 -14.29 -8.07
N ILE A 194 9.55 -13.51 -7.00
CA ILE A 194 9.56 -12.05 -7.04
C ILE A 194 11.00 -11.59 -6.85
N THR A 195 11.44 -10.71 -7.73
CA THR A 195 12.79 -10.17 -7.78
C THR A 195 12.77 -8.63 -7.78
N PRO A 196 13.90 -7.96 -7.56
CA PRO A 196 13.99 -6.50 -7.65
C PRO A 196 13.69 -5.91 -9.05
N ASP A 197 13.67 -6.75 -10.10
CA ASP A 197 13.28 -6.34 -11.45
C ASP A 197 11.74 -6.26 -11.62
N ASP A 198 10.99 -6.81 -10.67
CA ASP A 198 9.54 -6.65 -10.62
C ASP A 198 9.18 -5.27 -10.07
N PRO A 199 8.02 -4.69 -10.45
CA PRO A 199 7.57 -3.42 -9.92
C PRO A 199 7.09 -3.59 -8.47
N VAL A 200 8.02 -3.56 -7.53
CA VAL A 200 7.74 -3.72 -6.09
C VAL A 200 8.30 -2.55 -5.31
N PHE A 201 7.45 -1.93 -4.49
CA PHE A 201 7.83 -1.07 -3.38
C PHE A 201 7.49 -1.76 -2.07
N ILE A 202 8.41 -1.77 -1.10
CA ILE A 202 8.16 -2.30 0.25
C ILE A 202 8.15 -1.14 1.22
N GLN A 203 7.11 -1.02 2.03
CA GLN A 203 6.94 0.09 2.95
C GLN A 203 6.84 -0.34 4.41
N SER A 204 7.21 0.56 5.31
CA SER A 204 7.02 0.42 6.74
C SER A 204 7.03 1.79 7.43
N PHE A 205 6.31 1.90 8.55
CA PHE A 205 6.42 3.02 9.50
C PHE A 205 7.69 2.90 10.37
N GLU A 206 8.22 1.70 10.54
CA GLU A 206 9.41 1.43 11.34
C GLU A 206 10.68 1.52 10.48
N ILE A 207 11.79 1.92 11.09
CA ILE A 207 13.07 2.19 10.40
C ILE A 207 13.89 0.91 10.22
N ALA A 208 14.07 0.13 11.31
CA ALA A 208 14.95 -1.03 11.32
C ALA A 208 14.57 -2.08 10.26
N PRO A 209 13.29 -2.41 10.01
CA PRO A 209 12.91 -3.33 8.95
C PRO A 209 13.36 -2.86 7.56
N LEU A 210 13.24 -1.56 7.25
CA LEU A 210 13.68 -1.00 5.98
C LEU A 210 15.20 -1.02 5.84
N GLN A 211 15.94 -0.69 6.90
CA GLN A 211 17.41 -0.79 6.90
C GLN A 211 17.88 -2.24 6.70
N ARG A 212 17.22 -3.21 7.35
CA ARG A 212 17.50 -4.64 7.16
C ARG A 212 17.16 -5.09 5.74
N LEU A 213 16.06 -4.65 5.16
CA LEU A 213 15.72 -4.90 3.75
C LEU A 213 16.77 -4.30 2.82
N LYS A 214 17.23 -3.07 3.07
CA LYS A 214 18.32 -2.44 2.29
C LYS A 214 19.59 -3.29 2.26
N GLN A 215 19.95 -3.84 3.43
CA GLN A 215 21.16 -4.67 3.57
C GLN A 215 21.00 -6.06 2.96
N ARG A 216 19.82 -6.67 3.02
CA ARG A 216 19.58 -8.10 2.72
C ARG A 216 18.67 -8.33 1.51
N GLY A 217 17.88 -7.33 1.14
CA GLY A 217 16.78 -7.45 0.18
C GLY A 217 17.17 -7.39 -1.30
N GLY A 218 18.46 -7.25 -1.63
CA GLY A 218 18.93 -7.38 -3.01
C GLY A 218 18.48 -6.31 -3.99
N GLY A 219 17.97 -5.14 -3.53
CA GLY A 219 17.70 -3.99 -4.40
C GLY A 219 16.22 -3.64 -4.63
N PHE A 220 15.30 -4.19 -3.84
CA PHE A 220 13.90 -3.73 -3.85
C PHE A 220 13.80 -2.24 -3.48
N LYS A 221 12.82 -1.55 -4.07
CA LYS A 221 12.50 -0.16 -3.72
C LYS A 221 11.84 -0.10 -2.35
N LEU A 222 12.37 0.77 -1.48
CA LEU A 222 11.95 0.90 -0.09
C LEU A 222 11.32 2.26 0.17
N VAL A 223 10.27 2.28 1.01
CA VAL A 223 9.50 3.48 1.30
C VAL A 223 9.34 3.64 2.81
N GLN A 224 9.83 4.75 3.34
CA GLN A 224 9.60 5.15 4.73
C GLN A 224 8.25 5.85 4.85
N LEU A 225 7.33 5.27 5.61
CA LEU A 225 6.04 5.89 5.93
C LEU A 225 6.21 6.91 7.05
N VAL A 226 5.54 8.06 6.89
CA VAL A 226 5.54 9.16 7.88
C VAL A 226 4.15 9.78 8.00
N LYS A 227 3.80 10.23 9.23
CA LYS A 227 2.54 10.91 9.54
C LYS A 227 2.80 12.16 10.38
N PRO A 228 1.83 13.08 10.56
CA PRO A 228 2.02 14.31 11.33
C PRO A 228 2.36 14.08 12.78
N GLU A 229 1.80 13.02 13.38
CA GLU A 229 1.93 12.70 14.81
C GLU A 229 2.92 11.56 15.02
N ASP A 230 3.37 11.40 16.27
CA ASP A 230 4.17 10.28 16.78
C ASP A 230 5.57 10.15 16.15
N GLY A 231 6.09 8.94 16.15
CA GLY A 231 7.36 8.52 15.57
C GLY A 231 7.38 7.02 15.31
N PRO A 232 8.47 6.49 14.75
CA PRO A 232 8.64 5.05 14.51
C PRO A 232 8.57 4.26 15.82
N ALA A 233 7.82 3.15 15.84
CA ALA A 233 7.64 2.35 17.06
C ALA A 233 8.95 1.67 17.52
N ASP A 234 9.85 1.41 16.60
CA ASP A 234 11.19 0.83 16.86
C ASP A 234 12.24 1.86 17.29
N GLU A 235 11.93 3.19 17.18
CA GLU A 235 12.80 4.30 17.62
C GLU A 235 12.01 5.31 18.47
N PRO A 236 11.68 4.98 19.74
CA PRO A 236 10.71 5.75 20.56
C PRO A 236 11.09 7.21 20.81
N THR A 237 12.36 7.57 20.65
CA THR A 237 12.86 8.95 20.84
C THR A 237 12.77 9.80 19.59
N MET A 238 12.56 9.17 18.40
CA MET A 238 12.46 9.86 17.12
C MET A 238 11.02 10.29 16.84
N ARG A 239 10.88 11.42 16.14
CA ARG A 239 9.57 11.91 15.68
C ARG A 239 9.53 11.97 14.17
N TYR A 240 8.38 11.63 13.58
CA TYR A 240 8.21 11.77 12.12
C TYR A 240 8.41 13.22 11.66
N ALA A 241 8.06 14.21 12.50
CA ALA A 241 8.32 15.62 12.21
C ALA A 241 9.81 15.93 12.02
N GLU A 242 10.71 15.21 12.68
CA GLU A 242 12.16 15.33 12.50
C GLU A 242 12.62 14.66 11.22
N MET A 243 12.01 13.53 10.86
CA MET A 243 12.34 12.77 9.66
C MET A 243 11.99 13.50 8.36
N VAL A 244 11.00 14.40 8.38
CA VAL A 244 10.57 15.18 7.21
C VAL A 244 11.32 16.54 7.08
N THR A 245 12.27 16.84 7.98
CA THR A 245 13.19 17.97 7.79
C THR A 245 14.23 17.67 6.71
N PRO A 246 14.88 18.66 6.07
CA PRO A 246 15.94 18.41 5.09
C PRO A 246 17.04 17.46 5.60
N THR A 247 17.45 17.60 6.87
CA THR A 247 18.43 16.70 7.51
C THR A 247 17.86 15.31 7.71
N GLY A 248 16.62 15.19 8.19
CA GLY A 248 15.95 13.90 8.37
C GLY A 248 15.75 13.16 7.06
N LEU A 249 15.34 13.85 6.01
CA LEU A 249 15.20 13.28 4.66
C LEU A 249 16.52 12.78 4.10
N ALA A 250 17.64 13.48 4.36
CA ALA A 250 18.97 12.99 3.99
C ALA A 250 19.36 11.69 4.73
N GLU A 251 18.91 11.51 5.98
CA GLU A 251 19.08 10.23 6.71
C GLU A 251 18.21 9.13 6.13
N VAL A 252 16.92 9.41 5.83
CA VAL A 252 16.00 8.47 5.18
C VAL A 252 16.54 7.99 3.82
N ALA A 253 17.13 8.89 3.04
CA ALA A 253 17.71 8.57 1.72
C ALA A 253 18.85 7.55 1.76
N LYS A 254 19.44 7.30 2.93
CA LYS A 254 20.49 6.26 3.08
C LYS A 254 19.93 4.85 2.96
N TYR A 255 18.64 4.64 3.24
CA TYR A 255 18.03 3.32 3.24
C TYR A 255 16.72 3.22 2.43
N ALA A 256 16.06 4.32 2.12
CA ALA A 256 14.81 4.31 1.36
C ALA A 256 14.96 5.04 0.00
N ASP A 257 14.07 4.73 -0.93
CA ASP A 257 13.98 5.34 -2.26
C ASP A 257 12.84 6.38 -2.33
N ALA A 258 11.90 6.32 -1.38
CA ALA A 258 10.77 7.24 -1.31
C ALA A 258 10.30 7.45 0.14
N VAL A 259 9.57 8.54 0.35
CA VAL A 259 8.79 8.80 1.56
C VAL A 259 7.32 8.62 1.24
N GLY A 260 6.63 7.75 1.99
CA GLY A 260 5.18 7.61 1.98
C GLY A 260 4.58 8.58 2.99
N ALA A 261 4.13 9.74 2.56
CA ALA A 261 3.73 10.84 3.44
C ALA A 261 2.22 10.96 3.57
N HIS A 262 1.72 11.13 4.81
CA HIS A 262 0.34 11.56 5.01
C HIS A 262 0.07 12.88 4.26
N ILE A 263 -1.11 13.01 3.64
CA ILE A 263 -1.47 14.19 2.82
C ILE A 263 -1.27 15.50 3.57
N GLY A 264 -1.56 15.55 4.88
CA GLY A 264 -1.38 16.74 5.71
C GLY A 264 0.07 17.19 5.90
N LEU A 265 1.07 16.35 5.53
CA LEU A 265 2.48 16.76 5.46
C LEU A 265 2.85 17.36 4.09
N VAL A 266 2.03 17.11 3.06
CA VAL A 266 2.26 17.56 1.68
C VAL A 266 1.50 18.83 1.36
N LEU A 267 0.24 18.91 1.82
CA LEU A 267 -0.66 20.04 1.60
C LEU A 267 -1.17 20.59 2.93
N SER A 268 -1.28 21.93 3.02
CA SER A 268 -2.03 22.57 4.12
C SER A 268 -3.53 22.28 3.99
N PRO A 269 -4.35 22.56 5.03
CA PRO A 269 -5.81 22.43 4.95
C PRO A 269 -6.44 23.23 3.81
N GLU A 270 -5.79 24.31 3.37
CA GLU A 270 -6.20 25.17 2.27
C GLU A 270 -5.67 24.68 0.90
N GLY A 271 -4.99 23.52 0.87
CA GLY A 271 -4.47 22.92 -0.36
C GLY A 271 -3.15 23.53 -0.87
N THR A 272 -2.48 24.33 -0.06
CA THR A 272 -1.16 24.91 -0.42
C THR A 272 -0.06 23.86 -0.18
N PRO A 273 0.84 23.63 -1.15
CA PRO A 273 1.97 22.72 -0.95
C PRO A 273 2.92 23.18 0.15
N THR A 274 3.38 22.23 0.98
CA THR A 274 4.50 22.44 1.93
C THR A 274 5.84 22.30 1.20
N SER A 275 6.95 22.46 1.91
CA SER A 275 8.29 22.24 1.34
C SER A 275 8.65 20.77 1.16
N LEU A 276 7.89 19.81 1.76
CA LEU A 276 8.27 18.40 1.84
C LEU A 276 8.68 17.78 0.49
N VAL A 277 7.90 18.01 -0.57
CA VAL A 277 8.19 17.42 -1.89
C VAL A 277 9.49 17.97 -2.47
N VAL A 278 9.74 19.26 -2.29
CA VAL A 278 10.99 19.92 -2.76
C VAL A 278 12.19 19.40 -1.98
N ASP A 279 12.06 19.33 -0.65
CA ASP A 279 13.13 18.89 0.25
C ASP A 279 13.45 17.39 0.05
N ALA A 280 12.42 16.55 -0.10
CA ALA A 280 12.58 15.13 -0.41
C ALA A 280 13.30 14.90 -1.75
N ARG A 281 12.90 15.65 -2.79
CA ARG A 281 13.56 15.59 -4.10
C ARG A 281 15.02 16.03 -4.02
N ALA A 282 15.33 17.06 -3.23
CA ALA A 282 16.72 17.50 -2.99
C ALA A 282 17.55 16.42 -2.31
N ALA A 283 16.94 15.58 -1.47
CA ALA A 283 17.57 14.40 -0.85
C ALA A 283 17.61 13.16 -1.77
N GLY A 284 17.04 13.22 -2.98
CA GLY A 284 16.96 12.09 -3.91
C GLY A 284 15.81 11.12 -3.66
N LEU A 285 14.80 11.52 -2.85
CA LEU A 285 13.63 10.73 -2.52
C LEU A 285 12.42 11.12 -3.37
N ALA A 286 11.65 10.13 -3.83
CA ALA A 286 10.29 10.36 -4.31
C ALA A 286 9.33 10.57 -3.12
N VAL A 287 8.18 11.21 -3.38
CA VAL A 287 7.09 11.31 -2.39
C VAL A 287 5.85 10.61 -2.92
N HIS A 288 5.33 9.66 -2.15
CA HIS A 288 4.05 9.01 -2.39
C HIS A 288 3.08 9.42 -1.26
N ALA A 289 1.94 10.02 -1.61
CA ALA A 289 1.02 10.58 -0.62
C ALA A 289 -0.12 9.61 -0.29
N TRP A 290 -0.51 9.49 0.99
CA TRP A 290 -1.60 8.66 1.47
C TRP A 290 -2.53 9.42 2.42
N THR A 291 -3.84 9.25 2.38
CA THR A 291 -4.65 8.46 1.49
C THR A 291 -5.75 9.33 0.89
N VAL A 292 -5.93 9.29 -0.41
CA VAL A 292 -7.06 9.92 -1.09
C VAL A 292 -8.28 9.02 -0.97
N ARG A 293 -9.36 9.54 -0.39
CA ARG A 293 -10.63 8.84 -0.16
C ARG A 293 -11.78 9.62 -0.73
N PRO A 294 -12.81 8.95 -1.29
CA PRO A 294 -13.87 9.64 -2.01
C PRO A 294 -14.91 10.30 -1.11
N GLU A 295 -15.04 9.90 0.16
CA GLU A 295 -16.05 10.41 1.07
C GLU A 295 -15.69 11.79 1.61
N ASN A 296 -16.69 12.68 1.72
CA ASN A 296 -16.52 14.03 2.26
C ASN A 296 -15.82 14.06 3.62
N ASP A 297 -16.07 13.04 4.47
CA ASP A 297 -15.47 12.95 5.80
C ASP A 297 -13.94 13.04 5.79
N PHE A 298 -13.33 12.50 4.74
CA PHE A 298 -11.86 12.44 4.58
C PHE A 298 -11.29 13.59 3.73
N LEU A 299 -12.14 14.40 3.14
CA LEU A 299 -11.69 15.46 2.25
C LEU A 299 -11.49 16.78 3.00
N PRO A 300 -10.50 17.61 2.59
CA PRO A 300 -10.44 18.99 3.00
C PRO A 300 -11.77 19.70 2.73
N ALA A 301 -12.20 20.60 3.62
CA ALA A 301 -13.50 21.25 3.55
C ALA A 301 -13.77 21.90 2.19
N MET A 302 -12.74 22.50 1.57
CA MET A 302 -12.83 23.16 0.26
C MET A 302 -13.11 22.22 -0.91
N LEU A 303 -12.93 20.91 -0.73
CA LEU A 303 -13.13 19.89 -1.77
C LEU A 303 -14.41 19.05 -1.56
N ARG A 304 -15.12 19.27 -0.46
CA ARG A 304 -16.37 18.56 -0.14
C ARG A 304 -17.50 18.99 -1.08
N THR A 305 -18.41 18.06 -1.32
CA THR A 305 -19.65 18.32 -2.08
C THR A 305 -20.84 18.10 -1.15
N GLY A 306 -21.41 19.18 -0.64
CA GLY A 306 -22.46 19.14 0.39
C GLY A 306 -21.93 18.75 1.77
N ASP A 307 -22.85 18.59 2.72
CA ASP A 307 -22.53 18.37 4.16
C ASP A 307 -22.62 16.91 4.61
N ASP A 308 -23.09 15.99 3.74
CA ASP A 308 -23.15 14.57 4.09
C ASP A 308 -21.75 13.97 4.18
N PRO A 309 -21.31 13.45 5.35
CA PRO A 309 -20.00 12.80 5.50
C PRO A 309 -19.77 11.63 4.52
N LYS A 310 -20.85 10.94 4.11
CA LYS A 310 -20.81 9.83 3.14
C LYS A 310 -20.80 10.32 1.70
N GLY A 311 -21.06 11.62 1.48
CA GLY A 311 -21.15 12.21 0.16
C GLY A 311 -19.88 11.97 -0.65
N ARG A 312 -20.02 11.50 -1.88
CA ARG A 312 -18.94 11.24 -2.83
C ARG A 312 -19.16 12.12 -4.06
N GLY A 313 -18.38 13.18 -4.16
CA GLY A 313 -18.31 14.05 -5.34
C GLY A 313 -17.03 13.80 -6.14
N CYS A 314 -16.43 14.89 -6.59
CA CYS A 314 -15.13 14.87 -7.27
C CYS A 314 -13.99 15.41 -6.40
N GLY A 315 -14.18 15.48 -5.08
CA GLY A 315 -13.19 16.04 -4.17
C GLY A 315 -11.88 15.22 -4.14
N ASP A 316 -11.99 13.91 -4.23
CA ASP A 316 -10.85 12.99 -4.30
C ASP A 316 -10.01 13.18 -5.59
N VAL A 317 -10.67 13.34 -6.74
CA VAL A 317 -9.98 13.61 -8.01
C VAL A 317 -9.30 14.98 -7.99
N LYS A 318 -9.97 15.99 -7.42
CA LYS A 318 -9.39 17.34 -7.25
C LYS A 318 -8.20 17.30 -6.27
N LEU A 319 -8.30 16.55 -5.17
CA LEU A 319 -7.21 16.35 -4.23
C LEU A 319 -6.01 15.67 -4.89
N ALA A 320 -6.24 14.61 -5.66
CA ALA A 320 -5.18 13.96 -6.43
C ALA A 320 -4.51 14.91 -7.44
N ALA A 321 -5.29 15.81 -8.08
CA ALA A 321 -4.75 16.82 -8.97
C ALA A 321 -3.88 17.86 -8.23
N LEU A 322 -4.26 18.29 -7.03
CA LEU A 322 -3.44 19.18 -6.18
C LEU A 322 -2.14 18.49 -5.77
N LEU A 323 -2.17 17.22 -5.37
CA LEU A 323 -0.99 16.44 -5.03
C LEU A 323 -0.05 16.29 -6.24
N LYS A 324 -0.60 16.00 -7.43
CA LYS A 324 0.19 15.94 -8.67
C LYS A 324 0.84 17.30 -8.97
N ALA A 325 0.12 18.39 -8.82
CA ALA A 325 0.65 19.75 -9.02
C ALA A 325 1.74 20.10 -8.00
N ALA A 326 1.67 19.56 -6.78
CA ALA A 326 2.73 19.68 -5.76
C ALA A 326 3.96 18.85 -6.09
N GLY A 327 3.94 17.99 -7.11
CA GLY A 327 5.06 17.15 -7.55
C GLY A 327 5.14 15.79 -6.86
N VAL A 328 4.05 15.30 -6.28
CA VAL A 328 3.93 13.95 -5.72
C VAL A 328 4.05 12.91 -6.84
N ALA A 329 4.89 11.90 -6.65
CA ALA A 329 5.17 10.88 -7.65
C ALA A 329 4.16 9.72 -7.66
N GLY A 330 3.47 9.49 -6.53
CA GLY A 330 2.44 8.45 -6.41
C GLY A 330 1.42 8.81 -5.35
N VAL A 331 0.20 8.29 -5.48
CA VAL A 331 -0.88 8.52 -4.53
C VAL A 331 -1.59 7.22 -4.18
N PHE A 332 -1.79 6.99 -2.89
CA PHE A 332 -2.64 5.91 -2.39
C PHE A 332 -4.10 6.36 -2.44
N SER A 333 -4.95 5.52 -3.00
CA SER A 333 -6.37 5.81 -3.13
C SER A 333 -7.25 4.61 -2.79
N ASP A 334 -8.35 4.87 -2.05
CA ASP A 334 -9.38 3.86 -1.74
C ASP A 334 -10.32 3.59 -2.92
N GLY A 335 -10.37 4.48 -3.91
CA GLY A 335 -11.25 4.39 -5.07
C GLY A 335 -10.57 4.70 -6.40
N PRO A 336 -11.27 4.49 -7.53
CA PRO A 336 -10.68 4.74 -8.83
C PRO A 336 -10.44 6.23 -9.05
N LEU A 337 -9.24 6.59 -9.51
CA LEU A 337 -8.89 7.95 -9.93
C LEU A 337 -8.78 8.04 -11.46
N LYS A 338 -8.39 6.95 -12.13
CA LYS A 338 -8.28 6.92 -13.59
C LYS A 338 -9.67 6.80 -14.24
N GLY A 339 -9.86 7.53 -15.33
CA GLY A 339 -11.09 7.47 -16.14
C GLY A 339 -12.31 8.16 -15.52
N ARG A 340 -12.21 8.77 -14.33
CA ARG A 340 -13.28 9.59 -13.77
C ARG A 340 -13.24 11.00 -14.37
N SER A 341 -14.31 11.36 -15.08
CA SER A 341 -14.54 12.75 -15.51
C SER A 341 -15.23 13.52 -14.39
N CYS A 342 -14.65 14.65 -14.02
CA CYS A 342 -15.24 15.61 -13.08
C CYS A 342 -15.54 16.87 -13.86
N SER A 343 -16.81 17.03 -14.24
CA SER A 343 -17.33 18.28 -14.83
C SER A 343 -17.61 19.31 -13.75
#